data_03618ce35fb147cb58c7029d990c9d1f
#
_entry.id   03618ce35fb147cb58c7029d990c9d1f
#
_cell.length_a   1.000
_cell.length_b   1.000
_cell.length_c   1.000
_cell.angle_alpha   90.00
_cell.angle_beta   90.00
_cell.angle_gamma   90.00
#
_symmetry.space_group_name_H-M   'P 1'
#
loop_
_entity.id
_entity.type
_entity.pdbx_description
1 polymer ?
#
loop_
_entity_poly.entity_id
_entity_poly.type
_entity_poly.pdbx_seq_one_letter_code
_entity_poly.pdbx_strand_id
1 'polypeptide(L)'
;MPRTSKAAGSVALVTGANRGIGLGFVAELAARGARKIYAGVRDPGDVSDQFKELPVEVVPLDVTDRALVQAAAAGCPDVNLLVNNAGLFTNHRLVLTDDPDAARREMEVNYFGVLNMTRAFAPVLGANGGGYIANVLSVAGAFPAPFMGGYSPAKAAALFLSSITRSELAEQGTEVIALIVGSVDTRMAAHVQGRKEDPRDIARAGLTALDRGEYVADTDFMAIEARARYARDPVRYERGMIKLLKATVMDTGR
;
A
#
# COMPACT_ATOMS: atom_id res chain seq x y z
N MET A 1 -8.69 4.04 29.55
CA MET A 1 -9.46 3.04 28.82
C MET A 1 -8.68 2.63 27.58
N PRO A 2 -8.60 1.36 27.21
CA PRO A 2 -8.00 0.98 25.93
C PRO A 2 -8.80 1.69 24.81
N ARG A 3 -8.10 2.36 23.88
CA ARG A 3 -8.75 2.98 22.73
C ARG A 3 -9.40 1.87 21.89
N THR A 4 -10.67 2.00 21.56
CA THR A 4 -11.35 1.10 20.64
C THR A 4 -10.65 1.18 19.28
N SER A 5 -10.35 0.05 18.65
CA SER A 5 -9.71 0.04 17.35
C SER A 5 -10.61 0.71 16.30
N LYS A 6 -10.03 1.57 15.47
CA LYS A 6 -10.71 2.21 14.32
C LYS A 6 -11.20 1.18 13.29
N ALA A 7 -10.64 -0.03 13.31
CA ALA A 7 -11.11 -1.16 12.52
C ALA A 7 -12.39 -1.79 13.09
N ALA A 8 -12.63 -1.71 14.42
CA ALA A 8 -13.80 -2.31 15.03
C ALA A 8 -15.09 -1.63 14.54
N GLY A 9 -16.03 -2.42 14.02
CA GLY A 9 -17.29 -1.92 13.44
C GLY A 9 -17.14 -1.21 12.10
N SER A 10 -15.92 -1.07 11.56
CA SER A 10 -15.71 -0.44 10.27
C SER A 10 -16.29 -1.25 9.10
N VAL A 11 -16.59 -0.56 8.02
CA VAL A 11 -16.79 -1.13 6.69
C VAL A 11 -15.57 -0.75 5.87
N ALA A 12 -14.74 -1.75 5.59
CA ALA A 12 -13.46 -1.53 4.92
C ALA A 12 -13.49 -1.94 3.46
N LEU A 13 -12.77 -1.22 2.59
CA LEU A 13 -12.42 -1.68 1.25
C LEU A 13 -10.90 -1.82 1.16
N VAL A 14 -10.42 -2.99 0.72
CA VAL A 14 -8.99 -3.28 0.54
C VAL A 14 -8.73 -3.55 -0.94
N THR A 15 -7.86 -2.76 -1.58
CA THR A 15 -7.47 -2.99 -2.98
C THR A 15 -6.34 -4.03 -3.07
N GLY A 16 -6.39 -4.90 -4.08
CA GLY A 16 -5.43 -6.00 -4.22
C GLY A 16 -5.51 -7.00 -3.05
N ALA A 17 -6.72 -7.31 -2.60
CA ALA A 17 -7.01 -8.05 -1.37
C ALA A 17 -6.73 -9.55 -1.44
N ASN A 18 -6.56 -10.13 -2.64
CA ASN A 18 -6.54 -11.58 -2.85
C ASN A 18 -5.30 -12.31 -2.26
N ARG A 19 -4.21 -11.62 -2.01
CA ARG A 19 -2.94 -12.21 -1.56
C ARG A 19 -2.04 -11.20 -0.84
N GLY A 20 -0.96 -11.71 -0.25
CA GLY A 20 0.09 -10.90 0.35
C GLY A 20 -0.45 -9.94 1.41
N ILE A 21 0.03 -8.70 1.39
CA ILE A 21 -0.32 -7.69 2.40
C ILE A 21 -1.83 -7.38 2.37
N GLY A 22 -2.45 -7.34 1.17
CA GLY A 22 -3.90 -7.09 1.07
C GLY A 22 -4.73 -8.18 1.77
N LEU A 23 -4.38 -9.45 1.59
CA LEU A 23 -5.01 -10.56 2.32
C LEU A 23 -4.71 -10.47 3.83
N GLY A 24 -3.50 -10.05 4.21
CA GLY A 24 -3.14 -9.76 5.59
C GLY A 24 -4.04 -8.69 6.21
N PHE A 25 -4.35 -7.61 5.47
CA PHE A 25 -5.32 -6.60 5.92
C PHE A 25 -6.73 -7.16 6.06
N VAL A 26 -7.21 -7.96 5.11
CA VAL A 26 -8.54 -8.60 5.21
C VAL A 26 -8.63 -9.44 6.49
N ALA A 27 -7.65 -10.31 6.75
CA ALA A 27 -7.62 -11.16 7.93
C ALA A 27 -7.53 -10.35 9.23
N GLU A 28 -6.72 -9.31 9.27
CA GLU A 28 -6.52 -8.49 10.48
C GLU A 28 -7.72 -7.58 10.75
N LEU A 29 -8.37 -7.03 9.71
CA LEU A 29 -9.62 -6.27 9.84
C LEU A 29 -10.74 -7.14 10.41
N ALA A 30 -10.91 -8.36 9.90
CA ALA A 30 -11.88 -9.33 10.43
C ALA A 30 -11.59 -9.67 11.89
N ALA A 31 -10.32 -9.94 12.24
CA ALA A 31 -9.90 -10.25 13.61
C ALA A 31 -10.15 -9.07 14.59
N ARG A 32 -10.10 -7.82 14.12
CA ARG A 32 -10.42 -6.62 14.91
C ARG A 32 -11.91 -6.26 14.92
N GLY A 33 -12.78 -7.08 14.33
CA GLY A 33 -14.22 -6.90 14.37
C GLY A 33 -14.73 -5.87 13.35
N ALA A 34 -14.12 -5.75 12.18
CA ALA A 34 -14.70 -5.04 11.06
C ALA A 34 -16.09 -5.64 10.74
N ARG A 35 -17.09 -4.79 10.54
CA ARG A 35 -18.47 -5.22 10.26
C ARG A 35 -18.60 -5.85 8.87
N LYS A 36 -17.87 -5.32 7.91
CA LYS A 36 -17.85 -5.76 6.52
C LYS A 36 -16.51 -5.42 5.86
N ILE A 37 -16.07 -6.28 4.96
CA ILE A 37 -14.84 -6.05 4.19
C ILE A 37 -15.15 -6.26 2.72
N TYR A 38 -14.99 -5.22 1.93
CA TYR A 38 -15.00 -5.30 0.48
C TYR A 38 -13.58 -5.65 0.00
N ALA A 39 -13.42 -6.82 -0.60
CA ALA A 39 -12.16 -7.29 -1.16
C ALA A 39 -12.06 -6.93 -2.64
N GLY A 40 -11.38 -5.83 -2.95
CA GLY A 40 -11.13 -5.39 -4.32
C GLY A 40 -10.10 -6.28 -5.01
N VAL A 41 -10.50 -7.03 -6.02
CA VAL A 41 -9.67 -7.98 -6.78
C VAL A 41 -9.86 -7.79 -8.28
N ARG A 42 -8.80 -8.01 -9.07
CA ARG A 42 -8.88 -7.88 -10.53
C ARG A 42 -9.61 -9.04 -11.18
N ASP A 43 -9.45 -10.22 -10.63
CA ASP A 43 -10.12 -11.45 -11.11
C ASP A 43 -10.96 -12.04 -9.97
N PRO A 44 -12.28 -11.85 -10.00
CA PRO A 44 -13.19 -12.44 -9.03
C PRO A 44 -13.27 -13.98 -9.06
N GLY A 45 -12.78 -14.60 -10.13
CA GLY A 45 -12.70 -16.06 -10.25
C GLY A 45 -11.49 -16.68 -9.55
N ASP A 46 -10.45 -15.86 -9.25
CA ASP A 46 -9.22 -16.27 -8.55
C ASP A 46 -9.16 -15.61 -7.18
N VAL A 47 -10.02 -16.00 -6.26
CA VAL A 47 -10.09 -15.46 -4.90
C VAL A 47 -9.53 -16.43 -3.87
N SER A 48 -9.01 -15.90 -2.78
CA SER A 48 -8.49 -16.68 -1.66
C SER A 48 -9.60 -17.49 -1.00
N ASP A 49 -9.35 -18.78 -0.75
CA ASP A 49 -10.27 -19.63 0.03
C ASP A 49 -10.52 -19.10 1.45
N GLN A 50 -9.60 -18.32 1.99
CA GLN A 50 -9.78 -17.68 3.31
C GLN A 50 -10.96 -16.72 3.36
N PHE A 51 -11.43 -16.19 2.22
CA PHE A 51 -12.62 -15.33 2.18
C PHE A 51 -13.91 -16.05 2.58
N LYS A 52 -13.97 -17.37 2.44
CA LYS A 52 -15.17 -18.17 2.76
C LYS A 52 -15.56 -18.11 4.25
N GLU A 53 -14.58 -17.86 5.12
CA GLU A 53 -14.75 -17.85 6.58
C GLU A 53 -14.78 -16.45 7.19
N LEU A 54 -14.72 -15.41 6.35
CA LEU A 54 -14.59 -14.02 6.77
C LEU A 54 -15.78 -13.18 6.29
N PRO A 55 -16.10 -12.04 6.93
CA PRO A 55 -17.17 -11.13 6.49
C PRO A 55 -16.75 -10.33 5.24
N VAL A 56 -16.46 -11.04 4.16
CA VAL A 56 -15.89 -10.51 2.92
C VAL A 56 -16.89 -10.56 1.78
N GLU A 57 -17.00 -9.45 1.06
CA GLU A 57 -17.66 -9.33 -0.23
C GLU A 57 -16.63 -9.00 -1.31
N VAL A 58 -16.58 -9.81 -2.37
CA VAL A 58 -15.62 -9.63 -3.46
C VAL A 58 -16.12 -8.56 -4.43
N VAL A 59 -15.25 -7.59 -4.77
CA VAL A 59 -15.56 -6.50 -5.70
C VAL A 59 -14.58 -6.57 -6.87
N PRO A 60 -15.08 -6.67 -8.13
CA PRO A 60 -14.20 -6.53 -9.31
C PRO A 60 -13.57 -5.16 -9.34
N LEU A 61 -12.22 -5.10 -9.28
CA LEU A 61 -11.53 -3.82 -9.15
C LEU A 61 -10.13 -3.85 -9.74
N ASP A 62 -9.92 -3.12 -10.82
CA ASP A 62 -8.62 -2.66 -11.26
C ASP A 62 -8.50 -1.16 -10.97
N VAL A 63 -7.52 -0.78 -10.15
CA VAL A 63 -7.33 0.62 -9.72
C VAL A 63 -6.91 1.55 -10.86
N THR A 64 -6.50 1.01 -12.00
CA THR A 64 -6.16 1.75 -13.21
C THR A 64 -7.37 1.98 -14.13
N ASP A 65 -8.43 1.19 -13.96
CA ASP A 65 -9.69 1.34 -14.69
C ASP A 65 -10.64 2.26 -13.92
N ARG A 66 -10.79 3.50 -14.40
CA ARG A 66 -11.65 4.50 -13.76
C ARG A 66 -13.12 4.10 -13.71
N ALA A 67 -13.62 3.34 -14.71
CA ALA A 67 -15.00 2.89 -14.71
C ALA A 67 -15.25 1.86 -13.61
N LEU A 68 -14.35 0.87 -13.44
CA LEU A 68 -14.40 -0.09 -12.34
C LEU A 68 -14.27 0.60 -10.98
N VAL A 69 -13.39 1.60 -10.86
CA VAL A 69 -13.22 2.36 -9.62
C VAL A 69 -14.50 3.12 -9.26
N GLN A 70 -15.15 3.78 -10.22
CA GLN A 70 -16.43 4.48 -9.99
C GLN A 70 -17.57 3.49 -9.66
N ALA A 71 -17.63 2.36 -10.34
CA ALA A 71 -18.60 1.31 -10.05
C ALA A 71 -18.41 0.75 -8.62
N ALA A 72 -17.16 0.55 -8.19
CA ALA A 72 -16.84 0.12 -6.83
C ALA A 72 -17.30 1.17 -5.80
N ALA A 73 -17.06 2.46 -6.04
CA ALA A 73 -17.50 3.52 -5.13
C ALA A 73 -19.04 3.59 -5.03
N ALA A 74 -19.75 3.43 -6.14
CA ALA A 74 -21.21 3.39 -6.16
C ALA A 74 -21.78 2.12 -5.48
N GLY A 75 -21.11 0.97 -5.65
CA GLY A 75 -21.52 -0.32 -5.08
C GLY A 75 -21.17 -0.49 -3.60
N CYS A 76 -20.25 0.34 -3.07
CA CYS A 76 -19.77 0.27 -1.69
C CYS A 76 -20.01 1.59 -0.93
N PRO A 77 -21.27 2.09 -0.84
CA PRO A 77 -21.58 3.42 -0.31
C PRO A 77 -21.39 3.55 1.20
N ASP A 78 -21.24 2.43 1.91
CA ASP A 78 -21.09 2.37 3.36
C ASP A 78 -19.63 2.28 3.84
N VAL A 79 -18.65 2.37 2.92
CA VAL A 79 -17.21 2.32 3.25
C VAL A 79 -16.80 3.53 4.09
N ASN A 80 -16.15 3.27 5.24
CA ASN A 80 -15.52 4.26 6.10
C ASN A 80 -14.03 4.00 6.38
N LEU A 81 -13.46 2.92 5.80
CA LEU A 81 -12.02 2.64 5.83
C LEU A 81 -11.55 2.16 4.45
N LEU A 82 -10.73 2.93 3.78
CA LEU A 82 -10.11 2.57 2.49
C LEU A 82 -8.65 2.16 2.70
N VAL A 83 -8.27 0.96 2.26
CA VAL A 83 -6.89 0.49 2.23
C VAL A 83 -6.40 0.40 0.79
N ASN A 84 -5.60 1.38 0.36
CA ASN A 84 -4.92 1.39 -0.93
C ASN A 84 -3.66 0.51 -0.85
N ASN A 85 -3.81 -0.77 -1.18
CA ASN A 85 -2.73 -1.76 -1.12
C ASN A 85 -2.30 -2.25 -2.51
N ALA A 86 -3.17 -2.20 -3.52
CA ALA A 86 -2.81 -2.62 -4.89
C ALA A 86 -1.49 -1.99 -5.33
N GLY A 87 -0.59 -2.81 -5.91
CA GLY A 87 0.72 -2.36 -6.33
C GLY A 87 1.32 -3.23 -7.41
N LEU A 88 2.24 -2.65 -8.17
CA LEU A 88 2.99 -3.30 -9.24
C LEU A 88 4.47 -2.99 -9.09
N PHE A 89 5.30 -4.03 -9.18
CA PHE A 89 6.74 -3.94 -9.35
C PHE A 89 7.14 -4.79 -10.56
N THR A 90 7.77 -4.18 -11.55
CA THR A 90 8.12 -4.83 -12.82
C THR A 90 9.54 -5.40 -12.84
N ASN A 91 10.35 -5.05 -11.83
CA ASN A 91 11.75 -5.46 -11.70
C ASN A 91 12.64 -5.01 -12.88
N HIS A 92 12.33 -3.87 -13.50
CA HIS A 92 13.15 -3.24 -14.51
C HIS A 92 13.93 -2.05 -13.95
N ARG A 93 15.07 -1.72 -14.53
CA ARG A 93 15.80 -0.50 -14.21
C ARG A 93 15.08 0.72 -14.75
N LEU A 94 15.33 1.89 -14.16
CA LEU A 94 14.66 3.11 -14.60
C LEU A 94 15.21 3.66 -15.91
N VAL A 95 16.54 3.73 -16.02
CA VAL A 95 17.25 4.34 -17.18
C VAL A 95 17.80 3.29 -18.13
N LEU A 96 18.49 2.29 -17.57
CA LEU A 96 19.09 1.20 -18.35
C LEU A 96 18.12 0.01 -18.40
N THR A 97 16.99 0.18 -19.06
CA THR A 97 15.91 -0.81 -19.17
C THR A 97 15.77 -1.32 -20.60
N ASP A 98 15.33 -2.55 -20.73
CA ASP A 98 14.88 -3.18 -21.98
C ASP A 98 13.34 -3.05 -22.17
N ASP A 99 12.64 -2.51 -21.17
CA ASP A 99 11.20 -2.23 -21.23
C ASP A 99 10.93 -0.75 -20.92
N PRO A 100 10.81 0.09 -21.96
CA PRO A 100 10.63 1.54 -21.80
C PRO A 100 9.31 1.94 -21.12
N ASP A 101 8.31 1.05 -21.10
CA ASP A 101 7.01 1.32 -20.49
C ASP A 101 6.90 0.81 -19.04
N ALA A 102 7.90 0.12 -18.51
CA ALA A 102 7.88 -0.43 -17.16
C ALA A 102 7.58 0.64 -16.10
N ALA A 103 8.32 1.75 -16.12
CA ALA A 103 8.12 2.84 -15.17
C ALA A 103 6.74 3.50 -15.30
N ARG A 104 6.19 3.60 -16.52
CA ARG A 104 4.84 4.14 -16.76
C ARG A 104 3.77 3.23 -16.12
N ARG A 105 3.87 1.90 -16.34
CA ARG A 105 2.95 0.95 -15.72
C ARG A 105 3.02 0.96 -14.18
N GLU A 106 4.23 1.11 -13.63
CA GLU A 106 4.41 1.25 -12.17
C GLU A 106 3.78 2.53 -11.64
N MET A 107 3.90 3.64 -12.36
CA MET A 107 3.26 4.91 -12.01
C MET A 107 1.73 4.81 -12.10
N GLU A 108 1.18 4.17 -13.14
CA GLU A 108 -0.27 3.97 -13.30
C GLU A 108 -0.88 3.23 -12.11
N VAL A 109 -0.26 2.15 -11.65
CA VAL A 109 -0.81 1.38 -10.52
C VAL A 109 -0.51 2.04 -9.18
N ASN A 110 0.77 2.39 -8.91
CA ASN A 110 1.21 2.76 -7.56
C ASN A 110 0.92 4.20 -7.19
N TYR A 111 0.71 5.10 -8.18
CA TYR A 111 0.36 6.50 -7.96
C TYR A 111 -1.05 6.82 -8.46
N PHE A 112 -1.31 6.68 -9.77
CA PHE A 112 -2.61 7.02 -10.32
C PHE A 112 -3.73 6.10 -9.81
N GLY A 113 -3.44 4.82 -9.55
CA GLY A 113 -4.38 3.90 -8.92
C GLY A 113 -4.80 4.37 -7.53
N VAL A 114 -3.83 4.78 -6.68
CA VAL A 114 -4.12 5.36 -5.36
C VAL A 114 -4.93 6.64 -5.49
N LEU A 115 -4.58 7.52 -6.43
CA LEU A 115 -5.32 8.77 -6.68
C LEU A 115 -6.75 8.52 -7.16
N ASN A 116 -6.96 7.57 -8.08
CA ASN A 116 -8.28 7.22 -8.59
C ASN A 116 -9.17 6.72 -7.44
N MET A 117 -8.68 5.78 -6.63
CA MET A 117 -9.40 5.26 -5.47
C MET A 117 -9.71 6.35 -4.46
N THR A 118 -8.73 7.18 -4.12
CA THR A 118 -8.91 8.29 -3.19
C THR A 118 -9.99 9.26 -3.67
N ARG A 119 -9.96 9.68 -4.95
CA ARG A 119 -10.96 10.58 -5.53
C ARG A 119 -12.37 9.99 -5.54
N ALA A 120 -12.50 8.71 -5.86
CA ALA A 120 -13.80 8.06 -5.91
C ALA A 120 -14.40 7.83 -4.52
N PHE A 121 -13.58 7.51 -3.54
CA PHE A 121 -14.04 7.21 -2.18
C PHE A 121 -14.04 8.41 -1.22
N ALA A 122 -13.38 9.52 -1.53
CA ALA A 122 -13.45 10.73 -0.69
C ALA A 122 -14.89 11.21 -0.44
N PRO A 123 -15.79 11.30 -1.45
CA PRO A 123 -17.19 11.62 -1.21
C PRO A 123 -17.94 10.56 -0.37
N VAL A 124 -17.63 9.27 -0.58
CA VAL A 124 -18.24 8.17 0.19
C VAL A 124 -17.85 8.28 1.66
N LEU A 125 -16.57 8.48 1.96
CA LEU A 125 -16.08 8.69 3.31
C LEU A 125 -16.73 9.91 3.97
N GLY A 126 -16.79 11.04 3.25
CA GLY A 126 -17.44 12.26 3.74
C GLY A 126 -18.92 12.06 4.05
N ALA A 127 -19.67 11.35 3.20
CA ALA A 127 -21.09 11.03 3.43
C ALA A 127 -21.29 10.12 4.65
N ASN A 128 -20.29 9.32 5.02
CA ASN A 128 -20.29 8.47 6.23
C ASN A 128 -19.71 9.17 7.48
N GLY A 129 -19.57 10.50 7.45
CA GLY A 129 -19.12 11.30 8.59
C GLY A 129 -17.60 11.36 8.73
N GLY A 130 -16.86 11.19 7.66
CA GLY A 130 -15.40 11.06 7.62
C GLY A 130 -14.98 9.58 7.55
N GLY A 131 -13.78 9.28 8.05
CA GLY A 131 -13.27 7.90 8.06
C GLY A 131 -11.77 7.85 7.86
N TYR A 132 -11.28 6.77 7.23
CA TYR A 132 -9.85 6.50 7.22
C TYR A 132 -9.36 6.07 5.83
N ILE A 133 -8.18 6.54 5.44
CA ILE A 133 -7.44 6.07 4.27
C ILE A 133 -6.07 5.57 4.73
N ALA A 134 -5.75 4.31 4.47
CA ALA A 134 -4.43 3.74 4.69
C ALA A 134 -3.77 3.45 3.34
N ASN A 135 -2.68 4.14 3.03
CA ASN A 135 -1.91 3.95 1.80
C ASN A 135 -0.70 3.05 2.10
N VAL A 136 -0.68 1.84 1.52
CA VAL A 136 0.44 0.89 1.64
C VAL A 136 1.54 1.30 0.67
N LEU A 137 2.58 1.90 1.21
CA LEU A 137 3.73 2.40 0.46
C LEU A 137 4.94 1.47 0.63
N SER A 138 6.14 2.01 0.48
CA SER A 138 7.38 1.24 0.57
C SER A 138 8.52 2.11 1.07
N VAL A 139 9.51 1.50 1.69
CA VAL A 139 10.81 2.12 1.96
C VAL A 139 11.42 2.72 0.69
N ALA A 140 11.19 2.09 -0.48
CA ALA A 140 11.62 2.59 -1.77
C ALA A 140 10.97 3.93 -2.17
N GLY A 141 9.89 4.35 -1.52
CA GLY A 141 9.29 5.67 -1.69
C GLY A 141 9.78 6.70 -0.67
N ALA A 142 10.46 6.27 0.38
CA ALA A 142 11.01 7.15 1.40
C ALA A 142 12.45 7.60 1.10
N PHE A 143 13.13 6.92 0.20
CA PHE A 143 14.46 7.26 -0.31
C PHE A 143 14.66 6.66 -1.72
N PRO A 144 15.63 7.18 -2.53
CA PRO A 144 15.91 6.63 -3.87
C PRO A 144 16.47 5.22 -3.75
N ALA A 145 15.78 4.24 -4.38
CA ALA A 145 16.21 2.85 -4.44
C ALA A 145 16.56 2.47 -5.89
N PRO A 146 17.85 2.49 -6.27
CA PRO A 146 18.26 2.43 -7.69
C PRO A 146 17.95 1.09 -8.39
N PHE A 147 17.72 0.02 -7.62
CA PHE A 147 17.31 -1.29 -8.12
C PHE A 147 15.80 -1.48 -8.20
N MET A 148 15.01 -0.47 -7.82
CA MET A 148 13.54 -0.54 -7.81
C MET A 148 12.90 0.22 -8.98
N GLY A 149 13.68 0.62 -9.99
CA GLY A 149 13.19 1.23 -11.22
C GLY A 149 12.20 2.37 -11.03
N GLY A 150 11.11 2.34 -11.77
CA GLY A 150 10.01 3.31 -11.68
C GLY A 150 9.13 3.13 -10.45
N TYR A 151 9.22 1.99 -9.76
CA TYR A 151 8.50 1.73 -8.52
C TYR A 151 8.88 2.73 -7.42
N SER A 152 10.18 3.02 -7.24
CA SER A 152 10.66 3.97 -6.25
C SER A 152 10.07 5.38 -6.44
N PRO A 153 10.16 6.02 -7.62
CA PRO A 153 9.49 7.29 -7.88
C PRO A 153 7.98 7.25 -7.68
N ALA A 154 7.31 6.15 -8.10
CA ALA A 154 5.87 6.04 -7.96
C ALA A 154 5.42 5.97 -6.49
N LYS A 155 6.13 5.23 -5.65
CA LYS A 155 5.86 5.18 -4.20
C LYS A 155 6.22 6.48 -3.50
N ALA A 156 7.24 7.21 -3.94
CA ALA A 156 7.56 8.55 -3.46
C ALA A 156 6.45 9.56 -3.80
N ALA A 157 5.95 9.53 -5.03
CA ALA A 157 4.82 10.36 -5.45
C ALA A 157 3.56 10.04 -4.61
N ALA A 158 3.29 8.76 -4.33
CA ALA A 158 2.16 8.36 -3.48
C ALA A 158 2.34 8.78 -2.01
N LEU A 159 3.56 8.92 -1.50
CA LEU A 159 3.83 9.48 -0.17
C LEU A 159 3.45 10.97 -0.10
N PHE A 160 3.82 11.76 -1.12
CA PHE A 160 3.38 13.15 -1.23
C PHE A 160 1.86 13.25 -1.40
N LEU A 161 1.26 12.39 -2.25
CA LEU A 161 -0.19 12.29 -2.40
C LEU A 161 -0.88 12.08 -1.05
N SER A 162 -0.36 11.19 -0.20
CA SER A 162 -0.94 10.92 1.13
C SER A 162 -0.98 12.17 2.01
N SER A 163 0.08 12.99 1.98
CA SER A 163 0.16 14.24 2.74
C SER A 163 -0.80 15.31 2.23
N ILE A 164 -0.91 15.46 0.90
CA ILE A 164 -1.83 16.40 0.26
C ILE A 164 -3.28 15.98 0.56
N THR A 165 -3.62 14.71 0.36
CA THR A 165 -4.96 14.16 0.63
C THR A 165 -5.38 14.39 2.09
N ARG A 166 -4.45 14.22 3.04
CA ARG A 166 -4.72 14.47 4.47
C ARG A 166 -5.17 15.90 4.71
N SER A 167 -4.52 16.85 4.06
CA SER A 167 -4.86 18.27 4.19
C SER A 167 -6.19 18.60 3.51
N GLU A 168 -6.44 18.07 2.31
CA GLU A 168 -7.66 18.34 1.55
C GLU A 168 -8.92 17.72 2.20
N LEU A 169 -8.78 16.57 2.86
CA LEU A 169 -9.90 15.85 3.46
C LEU A 169 -10.06 16.10 4.98
N ALA A 170 -9.28 17.00 5.56
CA ALA A 170 -9.30 17.28 6.99
C ALA A 170 -10.67 17.82 7.45
N GLU A 171 -11.28 18.75 6.70
CA GLU A 171 -12.57 19.37 7.05
C GLU A 171 -13.72 18.36 7.06
N GLN A 172 -13.67 17.31 6.22
CA GLN A 172 -14.68 16.24 6.26
C GLN A 172 -14.42 15.17 7.33
N GLY A 173 -13.35 15.30 8.12
CA GLY A 173 -12.99 14.35 9.18
C GLY A 173 -12.36 13.05 8.67
N THR A 174 -11.76 13.04 7.48
CA THR A 174 -11.06 11.86 6.95
C THR A 174 -9.58 11.89 7.32
N GLU A 175 -9.14 10.88 8.09
CA GLU A 175 -7.74 10.71 8.46
C GLU A 175 -7.00 9.89 7.40
N VAL A 176 -5.76 10.27 7.06
CA VAL A 176 -4.94 9.57 6.06
C VAL A 176 -3.59 9.19 6.65
N ILE A 177 -3.25 7.89 6.57
CA ILE A 177 -1.96 7.36 7.00
C ILE A 177 -1.18 6.79 5.80
N ALA A 178 0.12 7.05 5.78
CA ALA A 178 1.08 6.41 4.87
C ALA A 178 1.85 5.32 5.62
N LEU A 179 1.76 4.07 5.16
CA LEU A 179 2.44 2.92 5.74
C LEU A 179 3.71 2.63 4.96
N ILE A 180 4.86 2.81 5.57
CA ILE A 180 6.16 2.54 4.96
C ILE A 180 6.54 1.09 5.25
N VAL A 181 6.58 0.29 4.20
CA VAL A 181 6.75 -1.16 4.26
C VAL A 181 8.11 -1.56 3.70
N GLY A 182 8.81 -2.41 4.41
CA GLY A 182 10.09 -3.01 4.00
C GLY A 182 9.92 -4.27 3.14
N SER A 183 10.64 -5.33 3.49
CA SER A 183 10.59 -6.61 2.78
C SER A 183 9.58 -7.56 3.42
N VAL A 184 8.60 -8.01 2.62
CA VAL A 184 7.47 -8.84 3.08
C VAL A 184 7.40 -10.11 2.27
N ASP A 185 7.06 -11.23 2.90
CA ASP A 185 6.94 -12.52 2.23
C ASP A 185 5.69 -12.57 1.34
N THR A 186 5.90 -12.15 0.10
CA THR A 186 4.87 -12.03 -0.93
C THR A 186 5.44 -12.48 -2.28
N ARG A 187 4.54 -12.76 -3.22
CA ARG A 187 4.95 -13.09 -4.60
C ARG A 187 5.76 -11.94 -5.24
N MET A 188 5.48 -10.69 -4.91
CA MET A 188 6.23 -9.52 -5.40
C MET A 188 7.68 -9.54 -4.94
N ALA A 189 7.94 -10.00 -3.73
CA ALA A 189 9.29 -10.07 -3.13
C ALA A 189 9.91 -11.48 -3.21
N ALA A 190 9.43 -12.35 -4.11
CA ALA A 190 9.96 -13.72 -4.25
C ALA A 190 11.45 -13.75 -4.63
N HIS A 191 11.91 -12.74 -5.37
CA HIS A 191 13.31 -12.57 -5.78
C HIS A 191 14.24 -12.08 -4.66
N VAL A 192 13.69 -11.54 -3.56
CA VAL A 192 14.47 -11.02 -2.44
C VAL A 192 14.94 -12.16 -1.55
N GLN A 193 16.24 -12.20 -1.28
CA GLN A 193 16.84 -13.11 -0.31
C GLN A 193 16.90 -12.47 1.09
N GLY A 194 16.89 -13.30 2.14
CA GLY A 194 16.99 -12.87 3.53
C GLY A 194 15.66 -12.78 4.25
N ARG A 195 15.66 -12.06 5.38
CA ARG A 195 14.48 -11.93 6.25
C ARG A 195 13.38 -11.13 5.56
N LYS A 196 12.19 -11.68 5.62
CA LYS A 196 10.94 -11.04 5.19
C LYS A 196 9.94 -11.09 6.32
N GLU A 197 9.15 -10.07 6.47
CA GLU A 197 8.08 -10.03 7.47
C GLU A 197 6.82 -10.74 6.96
N ASP A 198 6.01 -11.24 7.88
CA ASP A 198 4.71 -11.82 7.54
C ASP A 198 3.75 -10.71 7.06
N PRO A 199 2.99 -10.91 5.97
CA PRO A 199 2.01 -9.94 5.48
C PRO A 199 0.99 -9.50 6.52
N ARG A 200 0.56 -10.39 7.42
CA ARG A 200 -0.40 -10.08 8.47
C ARG A 200 0.22 -9.22 9.57
N ASP A 201 1.51 -9.37 9.87
CA ASP A 201 2.20 -8.52 10.84
C ASP A 201 2.31 -7.08 10.34
N ILE A 202 2.52 -6.89 9.02
CA ILE A 202 2.47 -5.57 8.38
C ILE A 202 1.09 -4.94 8.53
N ALA A 203 0.02 -5.69 8.24
CA ALA A 203 -1.35 -5.22 8.41
C ALA A 203 -1.65 -4.84 9.87
N ARG A 204 -1.21 -5.69 10.82
CA ARG A 204 -1.35 -5.44 12.26
C ARG A 204 -0.64 -4.16 12.69
N ALA A 205 0.61 -3.95 12.25
CA ALA A 205 1.37 -2.74 12.54
C ALA A 205 0.68 -1.50 11.94
N GLY A 206 0.23 -1.58 10.69
CA GLY A 206 -0.46 -0.50 9.98
C GLY A 206 -1.77 -0.08 10.66
N LEU A 207 -2.63 -1.03 11.02
CA LEU A 207 -3.88 -0.73 11.72
C LEU A 207 -3.62 -0.21 13.15
N THR A 208 -2.57 -0.68 13.81
CA THR A 208 -2.18 -0.16 15.13
C THR A 208 -1.69 1.29 15.03
N ALA A 209 -0.92 1.63 14.01
CA ALA A 209 -0.50 3.01 13.75
C ALA A 209 -1.69 3.92 13.40
N LEU A 210 -2.66 3.40 12.63
CA LEU A 210 -3.92 4.09 12.36
C LEU A 210 -4.68 4.39 13.67
N ASP A 211 -4.80 3.41 14.57
CA ASP A 211 -5.45 3.58 15.88
C ASP A 211 -4.78 4.69 16.73
N ARG A 212 -3.47 4.89 16.55
CA ARG A 212 -2.70 5.94 17.23
C ARG A 212 -2.84 7.33 16.58
N GLY A 213 -3.42 7.41 15.38
CA GLY A 213 -3.51 8.65 14.61
C GLY A 213 -2.18 9.09 14.01
N GLU A 214 -1.31 8.15 13.68
CA GLU A 214 -0.03 8.44 13.04
C GLU A 214 -0.23 8.88 11.57
N TYR A 215 0.58 9.81 11.10
CA TYR A 215 0.51 10.30 9.71
C TYR A 215 1.35 9.47 8.76
N VAL A 216 2.51 9.01 9.24
CA VAL A 216 3.44 8.14 8.53
C VAL A 216 3.97 7.12 9.52
N ALA A 217 3.82 5.84 9.23
CA ALA A 217 4.25 4.77 10.13
C ALA A 217 5.18 3.79 9.42
N ASP A 218 6.29 3.49 10.04
CA ASP A 218 7.19 2.39 9.67
C ASP A 218 6.61 1.09 10.22
N THR A 219 6.29 0.13 9.35
CA THR A 219 5.57 -1.10 9.73
C THR A 219 6.48 -2.23 10.19
N ASP A 220 7.80 -2.10 9.97
CA ASP A 220 8.77 -3.14 10.22
C ASP A 220 10.17 -2.58 10.48
N PHE A 221 11.07 -3.47 10.91
CA PHE A 221 12.44 -3.09 11.25
C PHE A 221 13.23 -2.50 10.07
N MET A 222 13.04 -3.05 8.86
CA MET A 222 13.73 -2.54 7.67
C MET A 222 13.30 -1.10 7.36
N ALA A 223 12.01 -0.80 7.49
CA ALA A 223 11.49 0.55 7.28
C ALA A 223 12.08 1.54 8.27
N ILE A 224 12.08 1.20 9.56
CA ILE A 224 12.65 2.02 10.64
C ILE A 224 14.14 2.29 10.36
N GLU A 225 14.92 1.24 10.13
CA GLU A 225 16.37 1.36 9.97
C GLU A 225 16.77 2.12 8.71
N ALA A 226 16.16 1.80 7.56
CA ALA A 226 16.52 2.42 6.30
C ALA A 226 16.19 3.92 6.28
N ARG A 227 15.00 4.31 6.78
CA ARG A 227 14.64 5.72 6.91
C ARG A 227 15.53 6.49 7.88
N ALA A 228 15.87 5.90 9.02
CA ALA A 228 16.79 6.52 9.98
C ALA A 228 18.19 6.74 9.37
N ARG A 229 18.70 5.75 8.64
CA ARG A 229 20.01 5.87 7.95
C ARG A 229 19.99 6.94 6.85
N TYR A 230 18.93 6.96 6.05
CA TYR A 230 18.78 7.96 4.99
C TYR A 230 18.65 9.38 5.57
N ALA A 231 17.82 9.58 6.58
CA ALA A 231 17.63 10.88 7.25
C ALA A 231 18.93 11.39 7.89
N ARG A 232 19.78 10.50 8.40
CA ARG A 232 21.05 10.86 9.03
C ARG A 232 22.11 11.36 8.03
N ASP A 233 22.24 10.69 6.87
CA ASP A 233 23.22 11.04 5.85
C ASP A 233 22.76 10.48 4.48
N PRO A 234 21.97 11.26 3.72
CA PRO A 234 21.46 10.85 2.41
C PRO A 234 22.56 10.49 1.42
N VAL A 235 23.64 11.28 1.39
CA VAL A 235 24.75 11.08 0.44
C VAL A 235 25.49 9.77 0.72
N ARG A 236 25.78 9.49 1.99
CA ARG A 236 26.41 8.23 2.39
C ARG A 236 25.50 7.03 2.07
N TYR A 237 24.20 7.19 2.29
CA TYR A 237 23.22 6.15 1.98
C TYR A 237 23.20 5.84 0.48
N GLU A 238 23.09 6.85 -0.38
CA GLU A 238 23.12 6.69 -1.84
C GLU A 238 24.41 6.05 -2.34
N ARG A 239 25.56 6.46 -1.82
CA ARG A 239 26.85 5.80 -2.13
C ARG A 239 26.87 4.32 -1.74
N GLY A 240 26.20 3.95 -0.65
CA GLY A 240 25.98 2.56 -0.24
C GLY A 240 25.13 1.80 -1.25
N MET A 241 24.04 2.39 -1.70
CA MET A 241 23.14 1.79 -2.72
C MET A 241 23.83 1.60 -4.07
N ILE A 242 24.70 2.53 -4.49
CA ILE A 242 25.51 2.39 -5.70
C ILE A 242 26.44 1.17 -5.59
N LYS A 243 27.09 0.98 -4.43
CA LYS A 243 27.96 -0.18 -4.21
C LYS A 243 27.19 -1.48 -4.26
N LEU A 244 26.00 -1.52 -3.62
CA LEU A 244 25.13 -2.69 -3.64
C LEU A 244 24.68 -3.03 -5.06
N LEU A 245 24.26 -2.04 -5.84
CA LEU A 245 23.86 -2.24 -7.24
C LEU A 245 25.00 -2.83 -8.09
N LYS A 246 26.23 -2.33 -7.92
CA LYS A 246 27.41 -2.87 -8.63
C LYS A 246 27.69 -4.32 -8.26
N ALA A 247 27.61 -4.68 -6.98
CA ALA A 247 27.80 -6.04 -6.52
C ALA A 247 26.76 -7.00 -7.11
N THR A 248 25.50 -6.62 -7.13
CA THR A 248 24.40 -7.42 -7.69
C THR A 248 24.54 -7.62 -9.19
N VAL A 249 25.05 -6.63 -9.94
CA VAL A 249 25.29 -6.74 -11.39
C VAL A 249 26.45 -7.67 -11.71
N MET A 250 27.51 -7.65 -10.90
CA MET A 250 28.65 -8.54 -11.11
C MET A 250 28.30 -10.02 -10.85
N ASP A 251 27.40 -10.29 -9.91
CA ASP A 251 26.99 -11.64 -9.52
C ASP A 251 26.05 -12.29 -10.57
N THR A 252 25.29 -11.49 -11.31
CA THR A 252 24.29 -11.96 -12.29
C THR A 252 24.84 -12.06 -13.73
N GLY A 253 26.07 -11.62 -13.98
CA GLY A 253 26.70 -11.70 -15.31
C GLY A 253 25.99 -10.90 -16.41
N ARG A 254 25.20 -9.91 -16.05
CA ARG A 254 24.47 -9.04 -16.97
C ARG A 254 24.79 -7.57 -16.74
#